data_7bf6814831b1cbe4ee141e14d6774790
#
_entry.id   7bf6814831b1cbe4ee141e14d6774790
#
_cell.length_a   1.000
_cell.length_b   1.000
_cell.length_c   1.000
_cell.angle_alpha   90.00
_cell.angle_beta   90.00
_cell.angle_gamma   90.00
#
_symmetry.space_group_name_H-M   'P 1'
#
loop_
_entity.id
_entity.type
_entity.pdbx_description
1 polymer ?
#
loop_
_entity_poly.entity_id
_entity_poly.type
_entity_poly.pdbx_seq_one_letter_code
_entity_poly.pdbx_strand_id
1 'polypeptide(L)'
;MSTENSEPWYQDGLHFTCTGCGNCCTGAPGAVWVDDEEIEQIAEYLGKSVGEVRLMHTRPWRNRVTLTEFANGDCTFFDGKTRRCTIYPVRPRQCRTWPFWQSNLATENDWTETQKECPGAGNGEFVSLEEIEQRLVQINI
;
A
#
# COMPACT_ATOMS: atom_id res chain seq x y z
N MET A 1 -21.33 -25.46 -6.61
CA MET A 1 -21.13 -24.93 -6.70
C MET A 1 -20.59 -24.12 -6.58
N SER A 2 -20.72 -24.14 -6.59
CA SER A 2 -20.34 -23.38 -6.59
C SER A 2 -19.85 -22.59 -6.45
N THR A 3 -20.06 -22.45 -5.90
CA THR A 3 -19.43 -21.67 -5.73
C THR A 3 -18.55 -21.35 -6.26
N GLU A 4 -18.43 -22.08 -6.15
CA GLU A 4 -17.42 -21.91 -6.82
C GLU A 4 -17.40 -20.99 -7.79
N ASN A 5 -18.09 -21.03 -8.31
CA ASN A 5 -18.26 -20.00 -9.23
C ASN A 5 -18.76 -18.77 -8.59
N SER A 6 -18.49 -18.62 -7.34
CA SER A 6 -18.85 -17.39 -6.69
C SER A 6 -17.91 -16.32 -7.18
N GLU A 7 -18.45 -15.42 -7.97
CA GLU A 7 -17.69 -14.27 -8.42
C GLU A 7 -17.48 -13.30 -7.26
N PRO A 8 -16.35 -12.57 -7.24
CA PRO A 8 -16.13 -11.61 -6.18
C PRO A 8 -17.18 -10.50 -6.23
N TRP A 9 -17.51 -9.93 -5.07
CA TRP A 9 -18.50 -8.86 -5.00
C TRP A 9 -18.09 -7.65 -5.86
N TYR A 10 -16.79 -7.49 -6.16
CA TYR A 10 -16.27 -6.41 -6.99
C TYR A 10 -16.08 -6.81 -8.46
N GLN A 11 -16.78 -7.81 -8.90
CA GLN A 11 -16.63 -8.32 -10.28
C GLN A 11 -16.90 -7.27 -11.37
N ASP A 12 -17.72 -6.27 -11.08
CA ASP A 12 -18.02 -5.19 -12.01
C ASP A 12 -16.97 -4.06 -11.97
N GLY A 13 -15.89 -4.25 -11.23
CA GLY A 13 -14.84 -3.26 -11.06
C GLY A 13 -15.15 -2.30 -9.93
N LEU A 14 -14.20 -1.43 -9.66
CA LEU A 14 -14.31 -0.42 -8.62
C LEU A 14 -13.77 0.90 -9.16
N HIS A 15 -14.00 1.98 -8.42
CA HIS A 15 -13.46 3.29 -8.78
C HIS A 15 -12.38 3.68 -7.78
N PHE A 16 -11.29 4.21 -8.29
CA PHE A 16 -10.21 4.71 -7.44
C PHE A 16 -9.33 5.67 -8.22
N THR A 17 -9.02 6.81 -7.61
CA THR A 17 -7.95 7.70 -8.04
C THR A 17 -7.30 8.26 -6.79
N CYS A 18 -5.97 8.12 -6.70
CA CYS A 18 -5.23 8.66 -5.55
C CYS A 18 -5.38 10.18 -5.51
N THR A 19 -5.84 10.70 -4.40
CA THR A 19 -6.02 12.15 -4.22
C THR A 19 -4.79 12.82 -3.62
N GLY A 20 -3.77 12.05 -3.25
CA GLY A 20 -2.58 12.58 -2.61
C GLY A 20 -2.79 13.02 -1.17
N CYS A 21 -3.84 12.49 -0.51
CA CYS A 21 -4.15 12.88 0.87
C CYS A 21 -3.13 12.41 1.90
N GLY A 22 -2.32 11.40 1.57
CA GLY A 22 -1.30 10.86 2.47
C GLY A 22 -1.82 9.95 3.57
N ASN A 23 -3.11 9.67 3.62
CA ASN A 23 -3.69 8.87 4.70
C ASN A 23 -3.14 7.45 4.77
N CYS A 24 -2.71 6.88 3.64
CA CYS A 24 -2.13 5.53 3.62
C CYS A 24 -0.73 5.48 4.23
N CYS A 25 -0.10 6.63 4.44
CA CYS A 25 1.23 6.73 5.06
C CYS A 25 1.19 7.16 6.52
N THR A 26 -0.01 7.43 7.05
CA THR A 26 -0.18 7.95 8.41
C THR A 26 -1.08 7.03 9.22
N GLY A 27 -1.27 7.40 10.48
CA GLY A 27 -2.21 6.72 11.35
C GLY A 27 -1.54 5.72 12.27
N ALA A 28 -2.28 4.68 12.66
CA ALA A 28 -1.75 3.67 13.56
C ALA A 28 -0.56 2.96 12.91
N PRO A 29 0.51 2.67 13.68
CA PRO A 29 1.65 1.96 13.13
C PRO A 29 1.25 0.59 12.61
N GLY A 30 1.85 0.21 11.50
CA GLY A 30 1.61 -1.07 10.87
C GLY A 30 2.79 -1.43 9.98
N ALA A 31 2.82 -2.67 9.52
CA ALA A 31 3.91 -3.11 8.66
C ALA A 31 3.75 -2.59 7.24
N VAL A 32 4.86 -2.10 6.68
CA VAL A 32 4.99 -1.88 5.25
C VAL A 32 6.12 -2.81 4.80
N TRP A 33 5.76 -3.97 4.27
CA TRP A 33 6.73 -5.00 3.92
C TRP A 33 7.57 -4.59 2.72
N VAL A 34 8.86 -4.82 2.81
CA VAL A 34 9.80 -4.55 1.72
C VAL A 34 10.71 -5.76 1.55
N ASP A 35 11.06 -6.08 0.29
CA ASP A 35 12.04 -7.11 -0.01
C ASP A 35 13.35 -6.47 -0.46
N ASP A 36 14.36 -7.31 -0.74
CA ASP A 36 15.69 -6.83 -1.09
C ASP A 36 15.66 -5.98 -2.37
N GLU A 37 14.89 -6.38 -3.36
CA GLU A 37 14.79 -5.63 -4.61
C GLU A 37 14.18 -4.26 -4.39
N GLU A 38 13.13 -4.18 -3.58
CA GLU A 38 12.50 -2.90 -3.26
C GLU A 38 13.45 -1.98 -2.50
N ILE A 39 14.23 -2.54 -1.57
CA ILE A 39 15.23 -1.77 -0.84
C ILE A 39 16.31 -1.24 -1.78
N GLU A 40 16.75 -2.05 -2.75
CA GLU A 40 17.72 -1.60 -3.75
C GLU A 40 17.19 -0.43 -4.59
N GLN A 41 15.93 -0.51 -5.00
CA GLN A 41 15.30 0.56 -5.76
C GLN A 41 15.19 1.85 -4.95
N ILE A 42 14.83 1.74 -3.69
CA ILE A 42 14.75 2.89 -2.79
C ILE A 42 16.12 3.51 -2.61
N ALA A 43 17.15 2.68 -2.38
CA ALA A 43 18.51 3.15 -2.19
C ALA A 43 19.01 3.92 -3.42
N GLU A 44 18.77 3.37 -4.61
CA GLU A 44 19.15 4.02 -5.85
C GLU A 44 18.45 5.38 -6.00
N TYR A 45 17.15 5.42 -5.75
CA TYR A 45 16.38 6.66 -5.85
C TYR A 45 16.89 7.74 -4.89
N LEU A 46 17.26 7.33 -3.68
CA LEU A 46 17.74 8.26 -2.65
C LEU A 46 19.23 8.61 -2.80
N GLY A 47 19.95 7.91 -3.66
CA GLY A 47 21.39 8.08 -3.78
C GLY A 47 22.15 7.58 -2.57
N LYS A 48 21.64 6.54 -1.93
CA LYS A 48 22.24 5.94 -0.71
C LYS A 48 22.61 4.49 -0.95
N SER A 49 23.43 3.93 -0.08
CA SER A 49 23.73 2.50 -0.14
C SER A 49 22.56 1.69 0.42
N VAL A 50 22.45 0.43 -0.01
CA VAL A 50 21.47 -0.50 0.52
C VAL A 50 21.63 -0.63 2.04
N GLY A 51 22.86 -0.69 2.53
CA GLY A 51 23.14 -0.77 3.96
C GLY A 51 22.61 0.41 4.75
N GLU A 52 22.72 1.61 4.21
CA GLU A 52 22.17 2.80 4.85
C GLU A 52 20.65 2.75 4.93
N VAL A 53 20.00 2.37 3.83
CA VAL A 53 18.54 2.27 3.81
C VAL A 53 18.05 1.23 4.81
N ARG A 54 18.72 0.07 4.86
CA ARG A 54 18.37 -0.97 5.84
C ARG A 54 18.52 -0.47 7.27
N LEU A 55 19.60 0.21 7.57
CA LEU A 55 19.88 0.68 8.93
C LEU A 55 18.92 1.79 9.37
N MET A 56 18.65 2.74 8.49
CA MET A 56 17.92 3.96 8.85
C MET A 56 16.40 3.84 8.66
N HIS A 57 15.96 3.01 7.74
CA HIS A 57 14.56 3.03 7.30
C HIS A 57 13.84 1.68 7.39
N THR A 58 14.53 0.63 7.85
CA THR A 58 13.90 -0.69 7.98
C THR A 58 14.17 -1.29 9.34
N ARG A 59 13.32 -2.25 9.71
CA ARG A 59 13.49 -3.06 10.91
C ARG A 59 12.94 -4.47 10.67
N PRO A 60 13.46 -5.49 11.34
CA PRO A 60 12.88 -6.82 11.24
C PRO A 60 11.57 -6.88 12.05
N TRP A 61 10.60 -7.63 11.54
CA TRP A 61 9.37 -7.90 12.24
C TRP A 61 8.74 -9.19 11.71
N ARG A 62 8.52 -10.15 12.61
CA ARG A 62 7.85 -11.42 12.27
C ARG A 62 8.48 -12.14 11.08
N ASN A 63 9.80 -12.30 11.09
CA ASN A 63 10.60 -12.95 10.04
C ASN A 63 10.55 -12.24 8.68
N ARG A 64 10.14 -10.98 8.68
CA ARG A 64 10.12 -10.16 7.47
C ARG A 64 10.80 -8.83 7.78
N VAL A 65 10.94 -7.99 6.76
CA VAL A 65 11.51 -6.66 6.91
C VAL A 65 10.41 -5.65 6.59
N THR A 66 10.25 -4.67 7.44
CA THR A 66 9.28 -3.59 7.26
C THR A 66 9.99 -2.24 7.28
N LEU A 67 9.38 -1.23 6.68
CA LEU A 67 9.82 0.15 6.84
C LEU A 67 9.55 0.59 8.28
N THR A 68 10.40 1.51 8.78
CA THR A 68 10.21 2.07 10.11
C THR A 68 9.12 3.17 10.09
N GLU A 69 8.67 3.56 11.27
CA GLU A 69 7.72 4.66 11.44
C GLU A 69 8.31 5.71 12.38
N PHE A 70 7.83 6.95 12.25
CA PHE A 70 8.09 7.99 13.25
C PHE A 70 7.28 7.70 14.52
N ALA A 71 7.57 8.43 15.59
CA ALA A 71 6.91 8.22 16.88
C ALA A 71 5.39 8.37 16.81
N ASN A 72 4.89 9.17 15.86
CA ASN A 72 3.45 9.39 15.66
C ASN A 72 2.79 8.31 14.77
N GLY A 73 3.54 7.33 14.31
CA GLY A 73 3.03 6.26 13.45
C GLY A 73 3.16 6.51 11.96
N ASP A 74 3.60 7.69 11.54
CA ASP A 74 3.79 7.99 10.12
C ASP A 74 4.96 7.18 9.55
N CYS A 75 4.81 6.73 8.30
CA CYS A 75 5.89 6.03 7.59
C CYS A 75 7.16 6.90 7.55
N THR A 76 8.33 6.26 7.68
CA THR A 76 9.63 6.95 7.65
C THR A 76 9.83 7.83 6.41
N PHE A 77 9.14 7.53 5.31
CA PHE A 77 9.24 8.30 4.05
C PHE A 77 8.08 9.27 3.84
N PHE A 78 7.23 9.44 4.84
CA PHE A 78 6.13 10.39 4.75
C PHE A 78 6.59 11.78 5.20
N ASP A 79 6.34 12.79 4.36
CA ASP A 79 6.60 14.19 4.72
C ASP A 79 5.29 14.80 5.22
N GLY A 80 5.24 15.08 6.52
CA GLY A 80 4.04 15.60 7.17
C GLY A 80 3.65 17.01 6.71
N LYS A 81 4.59 17.78 6.16
CA LYS A 81 4.31 19.14 5.69
C LYS A 81 3.60 19.12 4.36
N THR A 82 4.09 18.31 3.41
CA THR A 82 3.50 18.20 2.08
C THR A 82 2.45 17.11 2.01
N ARG A 83 2.40 16.22 3.01
CA ARG A 83 1.57 15.03 3.06
C ARG A 83 1.81 14.11 1.89
N ARG A 84 3.07 13.95 1.51
CA ARG A 84 3.48 13.13 0.36
C ARG A 84 4.55 12.13 0.77
N CYS A 85 4.56 11.01 0.06
CA CYS A 85 5.61 10.02 0.18
C CYS A 85 6.86 10.53 -0.54
N THR A 86 7.99 10.61 0.17
CA THR A 86 9.24 11.13 -0.41
C THR A 86 9.86 10.16 -1.42
N ILE A 87 9.43 8.89 -1.41
CA ILE A 87 9.90 7.89 -2.38
C ILE A 87 8.77 7.44 -3.31
N TYR A 88 7.81 8.31 -3.58
CA TYR A 88 6.61 7.96 -4.35
C TYR A 88 6.89 7.13 -5.61
N PRO A 89 7.88 7.49 -6.48
CA PRO A 89 8.14 6.72 -7.70
C PRO A 89 8.66 5.30 -7.46
N VAL A 90 9.23 5.03 -6.28
CA VAL A 90 9.78 3.72 -5.94
C VAL A 90 9.09 3.12 -4.71
N ARG A 91 7.83 3.46 -4.53
CA ARG A 91 7.05 2.91 -3.41
C ARG A 91 7.08 1.39 -3.43
N PRO A 92 7.13 0.75 -2.25
CA PRO A 92 6.98 -0.71 -2.17
C PRO A 92 5.66 -1.18 -2.79
N ARG A 93 5.63 -2.44 -3.19
CA ARG A 93 4.41 -3.03 -3.78
C ARG A 93 3.18 -2.84 -2.90
N GLN A 94 3.34 -2.95 -1.59
CA GLN A 94 2.25 -2.73 -0.67
C GLN A 94 1.62 -1.34 -0.85
N CYS A 95 2.45 -0.32 -0.97
CA CYS A 95 1.96 1.05 -1.15
C CYS A 95 1.40 1.28 -2.55
N ARG A 96 2.03 0.67 -3.58
CA ARG A 96 1.59 0.83 -4.97
C ARG A 96 0.26 0.16 -5.24
N THR A 97 -0.07 -0.91 -4.51
CA THR A 97 -1.31 -1.67 -4.72
C THR A 97 -2.47 -1.14 -3.89
N TRP A 98 -2.21 -0.27 -2.91
CA TRP A 98 -3.28 0.35 -2.12
C TRP A 98 -4.30 1.03 -3.05
N PRO A 99 -5.58 0.94 -2.86
CA PRO A 99 -6.28 0.25 -1.75
C PRO A 99 -6.67 -1.19 -2.07
N PHE A 100 -6.15 -1.76 -3.15
CA PHE A 100 -6.55 -3.08 -3.64
C PHE A 100 -5.75 -4.19 -2.94
N TRP A 101 -5.98 -4.32 -1.63
CA TRP A 101 -5.43 -5.39 -0.82
C TRP A 101 -6.54 -6.37 -0.47
N GLN A 102 -6.18 -7.65 -0.29
CA GLN A 102 -7.17 -8.67 0.05
C GLN A 102 -7.95 -8.31 1.30
N SER A 103 -7.28 -7.76 2.32
CA SER A 103 -7.95 -7.36 3.55
C SER A 103 -8.97 -6.24 3.34
N ASN A 104 -8.76 -5.37 2.36
CA ASN A 104 -9.70 -4.29 2.05
C ASN A 104 -10.86 -4.75 1.18
N LEU A 105 -10.71 -5.88 0.52
CA LEU A 105 -11.68 -6.38 -0.46
C LEU A 105 -12.32 -7.70 -0.05
N ALA A 106 -12.06 -8.18 1.16
CA ALA A 106 -12.61 -9.44 1.64
C ALA A 106 -14.15 -9.40 1.63
N THR A 107 -14.75 -8.26 2.00
CA THR A 107 -16.20 -8.04 1.93
C THR A 107 -16.47 -6.62 1.45
N GLU A 108 -17.71 -6.36 1.01
CA GLU A 108 -18.11 -4.99 0.69
C GLU A 108 -17.97 -4.05 1.86
N ASN A 109 -18.21 -4.56 3.07
CA ASN A 109 -18.05 -3.75 4.28
C ASN A 109 -16.60 -3.31 4.49
N ASP A 110 -15.65 -4.20 4.20
CA ASP A 110 -14.22 -3.86 4.30
C ASP A 110 -13.87 -2.73 3.33
N TRP A 111 -14.42 -2.76 2.12
CA TRP A 111 -14.23 -1.68 1.15
C TRP A 111 -14.85 -0.38 1.64
N THR A 112 -16.03 -0.45 2.23
CA THR A 112 -16.69 0.72 2.82
C THR A 112 -15.86 1.36 3.91
N GLU A 113 -15.23 0.53 4.76
CA GLU A 113 -14.31 1.03 5.79
C GLU A 113 -13.07 1.68 5.17
N THR A 114 -12.56 1.09 4.10
CA THR A 114 -11.43 1.66 3.36
C THR A 114 -11.77 3.02 2.79
N GLN A 115 -12.97 3.20 2.27
CA GLN A 115 -13.43 4.48 1.73
C GLN A 115 -13.44 5.59 2.78
N LYS A 116 -13.62 5.25 4.04
CA LYS A 116 -13.59 6.25 5.12
C LYS A 116 -12.20 6.81 5.34
N GLU A 117 -11.18 6.01 5.08
CA GLU A 117 -9.78 6.41 5.27
C GLU A 117 -9.16 6.97 3.99
N CYS A 118 -9.66 6.57 2.83
CA CYS A 118 -9.08 6.94 1.54
C CYS A 118 -10.12 7.66 0.69
N PRO A 119 -10.03 8.99 0.56
CA PRO A 119 -11.01 9.75 -0.24
C PRO A 119 -11.11 9.34 -1.69
N GLY A 120 -10.04 8.77 -2.25
CA GLY A 120 -10.05 8.29 -3.65
C GLY A 120 -10.71 6.95 -3.83
N ALA A 121 -10.87 6.16 -2.77
CA ALA A 121 -11.50 4.84 -2.86
C ALA A 121 -13.01 5.02 -3.08
N GLY A 122 -13.52 4.38 -4.12
CA GLY A 122 -14.92 4.51 -4.52
C GLY A 122 -15.19 5.71 -5.40
N ASN A 123 -14.18 6.51 -5.71
CA ASN A 123 -14.28 7.71 -6.54
C ASN A 123 -13.18 7.71 -7.60
N GLY A 124 -13.37 8.50 -8.67
CA GLY A 124 -12.34 8.66 -9.68
C GLY A 124 -12.46 7.67 -10.82
N GLU A 125 -11.32 7.22 -11.34
CA GLU A 125 -11.29 6.39 -12.53
C GLU A 125 -11.78 4.97 -12.26
N PHE A 126 -12.37 4.38 -13.29
CA PHE A 126 -12.80 2.98 -13.24
C PHE A 126 -11.58 2.05 -13.26
N VAL A 127 -11.58 1.08 -12.35
CA VAL A 127 -10.55 0.03 -12.28
C VAL A 127 -11.25 -1.30 -12.53
N SER A 128 -10.85 -1.99 -13.60
CA SER A 128 -11.48 -3.25 -13.99
C SER A 128 -11.13 -4.37 -13.03
N LEU A 129 -11.97 -5.42 -13.04
CA LEU A 129 -11.70 -6.63 -12.26
C LEU A 129 -10.30 -7.18 -12.54
N GLU A 130 -9.90 -7.19 -13.82
CA GLU A 130 -8.60 -7.69 -14.23
C GLU A 130 -7.46 -6.90 -13.56
N GLU A 131 -7.55 -5.57 -13.55
CA GLU A 131 -6.55 -4.75 -12.90
C GLU A 131 -6.54 -4.93 -11.39
N ILE A 132 -7.73 -5.06 -10.78
CA ILE A 132 -7.84 -5.32 -9.35
C ILE A 132 -7.12 -6.63 -9.00
N GLU A 133 -7.38 -7.68 -9.76
CA GLU A 133 -6.76 -8.98 -9.52
C GLU A 133 -5.24 -8.93 -9.69
N GLN A 134 -4.75 -8.18 -10.68
CA GLN A 134 -3.32 -8.01 -10.87
C GLN A 134 -2.65 -7.36 -9.66
N ARG A 135 -3.33 -6.42 -9.03
CA ARG A 135 -2.81 -5.77 -7.84
C ARG A 135 -2.88 -6.67 -6.62
N LEU A 136 -3.97 -7.42 -6.49
CA LEU A 136 -4.15 -8.35 -5.37
C LEU A 136 -3.07 -9.43 -5.30
N VAL A 137 -2.56 -9.88 -6.45
CA VAL A 137 -1.54 -10.93 -6.47
C VAL A 137 -0.12 -10.43 -6.25
N GLN A 138 0.11 -9.12 -6.29
CA GLN A 138 1.46 -8.58 -6.10
C GLN A 138 1.94 -8.69 -4.67
N ILE A 139 1.02 -8.63 -3.72
CA ILE A 139 1.36 -8.77 -2.31
C ILE A 139 0.14 -9.30 -1.57
N ASN A 140 0.39 -10.24 -0.67
CA ASN A 140 -0.66 -10.87 0.13
C ASN A 140 -0.73 -10.20 1.50
N ILE A 141 -1.76 -9.42 1.70
CA ILE A 141 -1.95 -8.69 2.95
C ILE A 141 -3.38 -8.87 3.43
#